data_7e7e69f99624c8deccc63fb696f09091
#
_entry.id   7e7e69f99624c8deccc63fb696f09091
#
_cell.length_a   1.000
_cell.length_b   1.000
_cell.length_c   1.000
_cell.angle_alpha   90.00
_cell.angle_beta   90.00
_cell.angle_gamma   90.00
#
_symmetry.space_group_name_H-M   'P 1'
#
loop_
_entity.id
_entity.type
_entity.pdbx_description
1 polymer ?
#
loop_
_entity_poly.entity_id
_entity_poly.type
_entity_poly.pdbx_seq_one_letter_code
_entity_poly.pdbx_strand_id
1 'polypeptide(L)'
;ALFSATLISSGAGVLLDENASHFPGFSLLVPVVSGLPGAAAAIFASRISTALHSGRTNAPTRPAQDTREYVPLTAEGVPGEGTAPRVPRRSFLGALAESCAVRAPAEGWTVPVVLLANSAVLELGFLALMRAVGKLYFGVPFALCFVVMTLVSNAFSLFLAHWLCHTLWYWDYDPDLSCLPYLTSLVDVVGQALLLGTFSTARAMGDRFAST
;
A
#
# COMPACT_ATOMS: atom_id res chain seq x y z
N ALA A 1 14.77 5.60 4.33
CA ALA A 1 13.60 5.09 3.61
C ALA A 1 14.00 4.51 2.24
N LEU A 2 14.65 5.27 1.34
CA LEU A 2 14.94 4.81 -0.03
C LEU A 2 15.82 3.55 -0.10
N PHE A 3 16.92 3.51 0.63
CA PHE A 3 17.85 2.36 0.61
C PHE A 3 17.16 1.06 1.06
N SER A 4 16.40 1.08 2.15
CA SER A 4 15.68 -0.09 2.65
C SER A 4 14.56 -0.52 1.70
N ALA A 5 13.85 0.43 1.09
CA ALA A 5 12.84 0.14 0.06
C ALA A 5 13.47 -0.51 -1.18
N THR A 6 14.65 -0.05 -1.62
CA THR A 6 15.39 -0.66 -2.75
C THR A 6 15.80 -2.10 -2.44
N LEU A 7 16.24 -2.40 -1.21
CA LEU A 7 16.54 -3.78 -0.81
C LEU A 7 15.32 -4.69 -0.87
N ILE A 8 14.16 -4.20 -0.41
CA ILE A 8 12.89 -4.96 -0.46
C ILE A 8 12.49 -5.18 -1.93
N SER A 9 12.55 -4.13 -2.75
CA SER A 9 12.21 -4.21 -4.19
C SER A 9 13.15 -5.15 -4.96
N SER A 10 14.43 -5.26 -4.55
CA SER A 10 15.35 -6.25 -5.12
C SER A 10 14.87 -7.68 -4.91
N GLY A 11 14.22 -7.97 -3.77
CA GLY A 11 13.56 -9.26 -3.53
C GLY A 11 12.46 -9.57 -4.54
N ALA A 12 11.66 -8.57 -4.92
CA ALA A 12 10.68 -8.72 -5.99
C ALA A 12 11.34 -9.04 -7.34
N GLY A 13 12.46 -8.38 -7.64
CA GLY A 13 13.24 -8.66 -8.86
C GLY A 13 13.73 -10.12 -8.94
N VAL A 14 14.22 -10.66 -7.83
CA VAL A 14 14.63 -12.07 -7.75
C VAL A 14 13.44 -13.02 -7.96
N LEU A 15 12.31 -12.75 -7.32
CA LEU A 15 11.08 -13.53 -7.53
C LEU A 15 10.64 -13.52 -9.00
N LEU A 16 10.74 -12.38 -9.66
CA LEU A 16 10.42 -12.25 -11.07
C LEU A 16 11.35 -13.09 -11.94
N ASP A 17 12.66 -12.96 -11.75
CA ASP A 17 13.68 -13.63 -12.57
C ASP A 17 13.58 -15.16 -12.45
N GLU A 18 13.45 -15.68 -11.23
CA GLU A 18 13.32 -17.11 -10.99
C GLU A 18 12.04 -17.71 -11.60
N ASN A 19 10.91 -16.98 -11.58
CA ASN A 19 9.63 -17.53 -11.99
C ASN A 19 9.22 -17.20 -13.43
N ALA A 20 9.83 -16.17 -14.03
CA ALA A 20 9.53 -15.78 -15.42
C ALA A 20 9.81 -16.91 -16.43
N SER A 21 10.83 -17.74 -16.16
CA SER A 21 11.19 -18.89 -17.01
C SER A 21 10.31 -20.12 -16.78
N HIS A 22 9.72 -20.25 -15.58
CA HIS A 22 8.91 -21.43 -15.20
C HIS A 22 7.43 -21.29 -15.57
N PHE A 23 6.93 -20.06 -15.63
CA PHE A 23 5.50 -19.79 -15.87
C PHE A 23 5.33 -18.83 -17.05
N PRO A 24 4.86 -19.33 -18.23
CA PRO A 24 4.60 -18.47 -19.37
C PRO A 24 3.58 -17.38 -19.03
N GLY A 25 3.92 -16.13 -19.34
CA GLY A 25 3.07 -14.98 -19.03
C GLY A 25 3.17 -14.42 -17.61
N PHE A 26 4.01 -15.00 -16.74
CA PHE A 26 4.24 -14.47 -15.40
C PHE A 26 4.70 -13.01 -15.46
N SER A 27 5.74 -12.71 -16.23
CA SER A 27 6.29 -11.37 -16.39
C SER A 27 5.29 -10.36 -16.99
N LEU A 28 4.33 -10.84 -17.78
CA LEU A 28 3.27 -10.01 -18.37
C LEU A 28 2.24 -9.55 -17.32
N LEU A 29 1.96 -10.41 -16.33
CA LEU A 29 0.98 -10.14 -15.28
C LEU A 29 1.54 -9.34 -14.12
N VAL A 30 2.85 -9.42 -13.86
CA VAL A 30 3.51 -8.72 -12.73
C VAL A 30 3.19 -7.22 -12.69
N PRO A 31 3.32 -6.43 -13.78
CA PRO A 31 3.06 -4.99 -13.71
C PRO A 31 1.62 -4.65 -13.30
N VAL A 32 0.67 -5.52 -13.59
CA VAL A 32 -0.74 -5.30 -13.23
C VAL A 32 -0.98 -5.67 -11.78
N VAL A 33 -0.47 -6.83 -11.34
CA VAL A 33 -0.69 -7.35 -9.99
C VAL A 33 0.05 -6.53 -8.92
N SER A 34 1.15 -5.87 -9.26
CA SER A 34 1.84 -4.96 -8.34
C SER A 34 1.46 -3.50 -8.58
N GLY A 35 1.33 -3.08 -9.82
CA GLY A 35 1.10 -1.67 -10.18
C GLY A 35 -0.27 -1.15 -9.77
N LEU A 36 -1.35 -1.89 -10.00
CA LEU A 36 -2.70 -1.44 -9.63
C LEU A 36 -2.91 -1.36 -8.12
N PRO A 37 -2.57 -2.40 -7.31
CA PRO A 37 -2.64 -2.30 -5.86
C PRO A 37 -1.71 -1.21 -5.29
N GLY A 38 -0.50 -1.05 -5.86
CA GLY A 38 0.43 0.00 -5.48
C GLY A 38 -0.12 1.40 -5.72
N ALA A 39 -0.73 1.64 -6.88
CA ALA A 39 -1.37 2.91 -7.21
C ALA A 39 -2.57 3.21 -6.31
N ALA A 40 -3.45 2.23 -6.07
CA ALA A 40 -4.60 2.38 -5.17
C ALA A 40 -4.14 2.70 -3.74
N ALA A 41 -3.13 2.00 -3.25
CA ALA A 41 -2.55 2.22 -1.93
C ALA A 41 -1.89 3.60 -1.82
N ALA A 42 -1.19 4.08 -2.85
CA ALA A 42 -0.59 5.41 -2.89
C ALA A 42 -1.64 6.52 -2.82
N ILE A 43 -2.72 6.40 -3.58
CA ILE A 43 -3.86 7.34 -3.52
C ILE A 43 -4.46 7.36 -2.11
N PHE A 44 -4.64 6.19 -1.51
CA PHE A 44 -5.21 6.09 -0.17
C PHE A 44 -4.27 6.65 0.90
N ALA A 45 -2.96 6.36 0.83
CA ALA A 45 -1.93 6.89 1.72
C ALA A 45 -1.88 8.42 1.67
N SER A 46 -1.91 9.02 0.48
CA SER A 46 -1.93 10.48 0.31
C SER A 46 -3.16 11.12 0.96
N ARG A 47 -4.34 10.49 0.86
CA ARG A 47 -5.55 10.98 1.53
C ARG A 47 -5.45 10.90 3.06
N ILE A 48 -4.92 9.79 3.59
CA ILE A 48 -4.69 9.64 5.03
C ILE A 48 -3.71 10.69 5.52
N SER A 49 -2.59 10.88 4.82
CA SER A 49 -1.59 11.90 5.18
C SER A 49 -2.20 13.30 5.21
N THR A 50 -2.95 13.68 4.18
CA THR A 50 -3.67 14.96 4.15
C THR A 50 -4.65 15.10 5.33
N ALA A 51 -5.37 14.05 5.68
CA ALA A 51 -6.30 14.05 6.81
C ALA A 51 -5.57 14.20 8.16
N LEU A 52 -4.40 13.56 8.30
CA LEU A 52 -3.54 13.68 9.47
C LEU A 52 -3.00 15.11 9.65
N HIS A 53 -2.48 15.71 8.58
CA HIS A 53 -1.96 17.09 8.59
C HIS A 53 -3.07 18.14 8.82
N SER A 54 -4.27 17.91 8.31
CA SER A 54 -5.40 18.83 8.50
C SER A 54 -6.10 18.70 9.85
N GLY A 55 -5.66 17.78 10.74
CA GLY A 55 -6.26 17.55 12.05
C GLY A 55 -7.69 16.97 12.01
N ARG A 56 -8.12 16.45 10.87
CA ARG A 56 -9.45 15.82 10.71
C ARG A 56 -9.54 14.42 11.31
N THR A 57 -8.42 13.87 11.75
CA THR A 57 -8.37 12.57 12.42
C THR A 57 -8.24 12.77 13.92
N ASN A 58 -8.79 11.85 14.72
CA ASN A 58 -8.54 11.77 16.16
C ASN A 58 -7.10 11.26 16.47
N ALA A 59 -6.20 11.31 15.51
CA ALA A 59 -4.80 11.03 15.74
C ALA A 59 -4.21 12.09 16.67
N PRO A 60 -3.24 11.72 17.55
CA PRO A 60 -2.58 12.71 18.38
C PRO A 60 -1.99 13.79 17.48
N THR A 61 -2.42 15.03 17.69
CA THR A 61 -1.81 16.19 17.03
C THR A 61 -0.34 16.19 17.36
N ARG A 62 0.50 16.27 16.34
CA ARG A 62 1.91 16.59 16.54
C ARG A 62 1.98 17.87 17.35
N PRO A 63 2.80 17.94 18.42
CA PRO A 63 3.14 19.23 18.99
C PRO A 63 3.61 20.09 17.80
N ALA A 64 3.00 21.26 17.68
CA ALA A 64 3.28 22.17 16.59
C ALA A 64 4.80 22.23 16.38
N GLN A 65 5.25 21.60 15.32
CA GLN A 65 6.64 21.70 14.92
C GLN A 65 6.81 23.18 14.63
N ASP A 66 7.50 23.83 15.56
CA ASP A 66 7.85 25.22 15.62
C ASP A 66 7.58 25.91 14.27
N THR A 67 6.45 26.59 14.16
CA THR A 67 6.17 27.51 13.05
C THR A 67 7.12 28.71 13.15
N ARG A 68 8.44 28.42 13.21
CA ARG A 68 9.49 29.42 13.07
C ARG A 68 9.62 29.93 11.67
N GLU A 69 8.79 29.43 10.77
CA GLU A 69 8.81 29.88 9.39
C GLU A 69 7.59 30.76 9.13
N TYR A 70 7.87 32.03 9.14
CA TYR A 70 6.99 33.14 8.86
C TYR A 70 6.36 33.85 10.06
N VAL A 71 7.20 34.37 10.95
CA VAL A 71 6.80 35.56 11.71
C VAL A 71 7.18 36.78 10.83
N PRO A 72 6.22 37.55 10.33
CA PRO A 72 6.54 38.85 9.76
C PRO A 72 7.26 39.68 10.86
N LEU A 73 8.38 40.27 10.54
CA LEU A 73 9.21 41.09 11.45
C LEU A 73 8.50 42.40 11.93
N THR A 74 7.23 42.34 12.23
CA THR A 74 6.45 43.47 12.76
C THR A 74 5.46 43.00 13.81
N ALA A 75 5.95 42.67 15.01
CA ALA A 75 5.21 42.86 16.25
C ALA A 75 6.15 42.61 17.45
N GLU A 76 6.45 43.67 18.15
CA GLU A 76 7.02 43.66 19.48
C GLU A 76 6.10 42.88 20.43
N GLY A 77 6.57 41.78 20.98
CA GLY A 77 5.88 41.01 21.98
C GLY A 77 6.71 39.80 22.39
N VAL A 78 7.45 39.91 23.50
CA VAL A 78 8.19 38.81 24.13
C VAL A 78 7.19 37.70 24.50
N PRO A 79 7.29 36.50 23.94
CA PRO A 79 6.47 35.38 24.40
C PRO A 79 7.01 34.88 25.73
N GLY A 80 6.17 34.89 26.75
CA GLY A 80 6.46 34.23 28.02
C GLY A 80 6.75 32.73 27.83
N GLU A 81 7.69 32.22 28.60
CA GLU A 81 7.99 30.78 28.73
C GLU A 81 6.74 30.00 29.13
N GLY A 82 5.92 29.63 28.15
CA GLY A 82 4.88 28.64 28.32
C GLY A 82 5.53 27.26 28.24
N THR A 83 5.62 26.58 29.36
CA THR A 83 5.98 25.16 29.47
C THR A 83 5.13 24.35 28.47
N ALA A 84 5.72 23.92 27.38
CA ALA A 84 5.06 23.03 26.43
C ALA A 84 4.56 21.76 27.15
N PRO A 85 3.31 21.37 27.00
CA PRO A 85 2.79 20.17 27.65
C PRO A 85 3.60 18.97 27.18
N ARG A 86 4.28 18.29 28.12
CA ARG A 86 4.97 17.03 27.86
C ARG A 86 3.94 15.99 27.44
N VAL A 87 3.91 15.67 26.15
CA VAL A 87 3.11 14.54 25.64
C VAL A 87 3.69 13.26 26.27
N PRO A 88 2.89 12.46 26.99
CA PRO A 88 3.37 11.23 27.59
C PRO A 88 3.88 10.29 26.48
N ARG A 89 5.12 9.81 26.59
CA ARG A 89 5.68 8.78 25.74
C ARG A 89 4.81 7.52 25.88
N ARG A 90 3.91 7.30 24.94
CA ARG A 90 3.10 6.08 24.89
C ARG A 90 4.02 4.88 24.57
N SER A 91 3.76 3.74 25.19
CA SER A 91 4.49 2.50 24.95
C SER A 91 4.36 2.09 23.48
N PHE A 92 5.47 1.61 22.88
CA PHE A 92 5.51 1.07 21.52
C PHE A 92 4.40 0.04 21.23
N LEU A 93 4.14 -0.85 22.21
CA LEU A 93 3.07 -1.86 22.10
C LEU A 93 1.67 -1.24 22.09
N GLY A 94 1.46 -0.16 22.84
CA GLY A 94 0.19 0.58 22.81
C GLY A 94 -0.05 1.26 21.46
N ALA A 95 0.99 1.80 20.85
CA ALA A 95 0.93 2.40 19.51
C ALA A 95 0.65 1.36 18.42
N LEU A 96 1.31 0.21 18.47
CA LEU A 96 1.04 -0.92 17.57
C LEU A 96 -0.40 -1.42 17.71
N ALA A 97 -0.89 -1.60 18.92
CA ALA A 97 -2.26 -2.04 19.18
C ALA A 97 -3.30 -1.01 18.67
N GLU A 98 -3.01 0.29 18.83
CA GLU A 98 -3.88 1.37 18.36
C GLU A 98 -3.82 1.52 16.82
N SER A 99 -2.67 1.25 16.20
CA SER A 99 -2.51 1.21 14.74
C SER A 99 -3.14 -0.03 14.11
N CYS A 100 -3.15 -1.17 14.81
CA CYS A 100 -3.82 -2.38 14.39
C CYS A 100 -5.34 -2.36 14.68
N ALA A 101 -5.81 -1.49 15.57
CA ALA A 101 -7.23 -1.24 15.70
C ALA A 101 -7.72 -0.62 14.38
N VAL A 102 -8.50 -1.40 13.62
CA VAL A 102 -9.13 -0.96 12.36
C VAL A 102 -10.12 0.16 12.67
N ARG A 103 -9.57 1.35 12.93
CA ARG A 103 -10.35 2.55 13.13
C ARG A 103 -10.82 2.99 11.76
N ALA A 104 -12.09 3.25 11.60
CA ALA A 104 -12.63 3.74 10.35
C ALA A 104 -11.78 4.94 9.87
N PRO A 105 -11.31 4.94 8.61
CA PRO A 105 -10.59 6.07 8.06
C PRO A 105 -11.42 7.34 8.25
N ALA A 106 -10.77 8.50 8.37
CA ALA A 106 -11.45 9.78 8.64
C ALA A 106 -12.58 10.10 7.64
N GLU A 107 -12.49 9.54 6.43
CA GLU A 107 -13.50 9.67 5.36
C GLU A 107 -14.43 8.45 5.25
N GLY A 108 -14.43 7.54 6.25
CA GLY A 108 -15.21 6.31 6.23
C GLY A 108 -14.64 5.23 5.29
N TRP A 109 -15.33 4.09 5.20
CA TRP A 109 -14.95 2.96 4.37
C TRP A 109 -15.20 3.16 2.87
N THR A 110 -15.84 4.27 2.46
CA THR A 110 -16.22 4.53 1.07
C THR A 110 -15.00 4.57 0.15
N VAL A 111 -13.92 5.25 0.54
CA VAL A 111 -12.74 5.40 -0.31
C VAL A 111 -12.02 4.06 -0.55
N PRO A 112 -11.66 3.26 0.48
CA PRO A 112 -11.02 1.97 0.24
C PRO A 112 -11.94 1.01 -0.54
N VAL A 113 -13.24 1.01 -0.31
CA VAL A 113 -14.19 0.17 -1.07
C VAL A 113 -14.23 0.55 -2.55
N VAL A 114 -14.31 1.86 -2.85
CA VAL A 114 -14.29 2.34 -4.25
C VAL A 114 -12.96 2.00 -4.93
N LEU A 115 -11.82 2.17 -4.25
CA LEU A 115 -10.52 1.82 -4.80
C LEU A 115 -10.42 0.32 -5.07
N LEU A 116 -10.88 -0.52 -4.14
CA LEU A 116 -10.91 -1.97 -4.31
C LEU A 116 -11.78 -2.38 -5.50
N ALA A 117 -12.98 -1.82 -5.62
CA ALA A 117 -13.89 -2.10 -6.73
C ALA A 117 -13.30 -1.66 -8.08
N ASN A 118 -12.70 -0.47 -8.12
CA ASN A 118 -12.06 0.05 -9.33
C ASN A 118 -10.87 -0.81 -9.78
N SER A 119 -10.02 -1.22 -8.85
CA SER A 119 -8.90 -2.12 -9.14
C SER A 119 -9.38 -3.46 -9.68
N ALA A 120 -10.42 -4.06 -9.07
CA ALA A 120 -10.99 -5.31 -9.54
C ALA A 120 -11.53 -5.23 -11.00
N VAL A 121 -12.20 -4.12 -11.33
CA VAL A 121 -12.69 -3.90 -12.71
C VAL A 121 -11.52 -3.77 -13.69
N LEU A 122 -10.47 -3.04 -13.35
CA LEU A 122 -9.29 -2.86 -14.20
C LEU A 122 -8.54 -4.18 -14.39
N GLU A 123 -8.38 -4.99 -13.36
CA GLU A 123 -7.70 -6.30 -13.41
C GLU A 123 -8.47 -7.30 -14.29
N LEU A 124 -9.79 -7.36 -14.13
CA LEU A 124 -10.66 -8.16 -14.99
C LEU A 124 -10.62 -7.69 -16.45
N GLY A 125 -10.66 -6.37 -16.66
CA GLY A 125 -10.53 -5.77 -17.98
C GLY A 125 -9.20 -6.10 -18.65
N PHE A 126 -8.10 -6.05 -17.89
CA PHE A 126 -6.78 -6.44 -18.36
C PHE A 126 -6.72 -7.92 -18.73
N LEU A 127 -7.25 -8.80 -17.88
CA LEU A 127 -7.27 -10.24 -18.14
C LEU A 127 -8.07 -10.55 -19.41
N ALA A 128 -9.24 -9.92 -19.58
CA ALA A 128 -10.06 -10.04 -20.77
C ALA A 128 -9.34 -9.53 -22.03
N LEU A 129 -8.65 -8.40 -21.93
CA LEU A 129 -7.85 -7.83 -23.01
C LEU A 129 -6.72 -8.77 -23.44
N MET A 130 -5.96 -9.31 -22.48
CA MET A 130 -4.86 -10.23 -22.78
C MET A 130 -5.33 -11.52 -23.45
N ARG A 131 -6.50 -12.02 -23.06
CA ARG A 131 -7.16 -13.13 -23.74
C ARG A 131 -7.61 -12.77 -25.16
N ALA A 132 -8.21 -11.60 -25.35
CA ALA A 132 -8.67 -11.13 -26.66
C ALA A 132 -7.52 -10.91 -27.66
N VAL A 133 -6.38 -10.40 -27.18
CA VAL A 133 -5.16 -10.20 -27.99
C VAL A 133 -4.41 -11.52 -28.26
N GLY A 134 -4.82 -12.62 -27.62
CA GLY A 134 -4.18 -13.93 -27.81
C GLY A 134 -2.78 -14.06 -27.19
N LYS A 135 -2.46 -13.18 -26.23
CA LYS A 135 -1.16 -13.22 -25.51
C LYS A 135 -1.17 -14.15 -24.31
N LEU A 136 -2.34 -14.46 -23.78
CA LEU A 136 -2.56 -15.32 -22.63
C LEU A 136 -3.68 -16.31 -22.90
N TYR A 137 -3.37 -17.59 -22.81
CA TYR A 137 -4.35 -18.68 -22.83
C TYR A 137 -4.44 -19.25 -21.42
N PHE A 138 -5.58 -19.16 -20.81
CA PHE A 138 -5.83 -19.64 -19.45
C PHE A 138 -7.23 -20.26 -19.34
N GLY A 139 -7.37 -21.20 -18.41
CA GLY A 139 -8.63 -21.80 -18.07
C GLY A 139 -9.44 -21.00 -17.05
N VAL A 140 -10.64 -21.46 -16.78
CA VAL A 140 -11.51 -20.87 -15.75
C VAL A 140 -10.89 -20.97 -14.35
N PRO A 141 -10.22 -22.09 -13.95
CA PRO A 141 -9.55 -22.17 -12.65
C PRO A 141 -8.51 -21.07 -12.44
N PHE A 142 -7.66 -20.80 -13.42
CA PHE A 142 -6.67 -19.72 -13.33
C PHE A 142 -7.36 -18.35 -13.18
N ALA A 143 -8.38 -18.06 -13.98
CA ALA A 143 -9.08 -16.78 -13.91
C ALA A 143 -9.70 -16.55 -12.51
N LEU A 144 -10.32 -17.57 -11.93
CA LEU A 144 -10.91 -17.48 -10.58
C LEU A 144 -9.83 -17.27 -9.52
N CYS A 145 -8.74 -18.05 -9.55
CA CYS A 145 -7.62 -17.87 -8.63
C CYS A 145 -7.01 -16.47 -8.76
N PHE A 146 -6.83 -15.98 -10.00
CA PHE A 146 -6.29 -14.65 -10.26
C PHE A 146 -7.15 -13.56 -9.63
N VAL A 147 -8.47 -13.59 -9.86
CA VAL A 147 -9.40 -12.59 -9.28
C VAL A 147 -9.35 -12.61 -7.76
N VAL A 148 -9.37 -13.79 -7.14
CA VAL A 148 -9.31 -13.90 -5.67
C VAL A 148 -7.98 -13.35 -5.13
N MET A 149 -6.86 -13.73 -5.74
CA MET A 149 -5.53 -13.31 -5.28
C MET A 149 -5.28 -11.81 -5.50
N THR A 150 -5.79 -11.23 -6.60
CA THR A 150 -5.68 -9.80 -6.84
C THR A 150 -6.54 -8.99 -5.88
N LEU A 151 -7.76 -9.45 -5.55
CA LEU A 151 -8.58 -8.83 -4.50
C LEU A 151 -7.88 -8.86 -3.13
N VAL A 152 -7.25 -9.98 -2.79
CA VAL A 152 -6.45 -10.10 -1.56
C VAL A 152 -5.26 -9.14 -1.59
N SER A 153 -4.55 -9.04 -2.72
CA SER A 153 -3.43 -8.10 -2.90
C SER A 153 -3.86 -6.65 -2.73
N ASN A 154 -4.99 -6.26 -3.35
CA ASN A 154 -5.55 -4.91 -3.20
C ASN A 154 -5.99 -4.61 -1.77
N ALA A 155 -6.69 -5.54 -1.12
CA ALA A 155 -7.11 -5.36 0.27
C ALA A 155 -5.89 -5.24 1.20
N PHE A 156 -4.86 -6.07 0.99
CA PHE A 156 -3.60 -5.99 1.72
C PHE A 156 -2.90 -4.65 1.51
N SER A 157 -2.81 -4.16 0.28
CA SER A 157 -2.16 -2.89 -0.04
C SER A 157 -2.84 -1.69 0.61
N LEU A 158 -4.17 -1.66 0.64
CA LEU A 158 -4.94 -0.61 1.32
C LEU A 158 -4.79 -0.70 2.84
N PHE A 159 -4.80 -1.90 3.41
CA PHE A 159 -4.52 -2.11 4.83
C PHE A 159 -3.11 -1.65 5.20
N LEU A 160 -2.12 -2.03 4.40
CA LEU A 160 -0.72 -1.64 4.59
C LEU A 160 -0.56 -0.11 4.53
N ALA A 161 -1.21 0.56 3.58
CA ALA A 161 -1.21 2.02 3.48
C ALA A 161 -1.76 2.68 4.74
N HIS A 162 -2.90 2.18 5.23
CA HIS A 162 -3.51 2.68 6.46
C HIS A 162 -2.58 2.50 7.66
N TRP A 163 -2.09 1.28 7.85
CA TRP A 163 -1.22 0.94 8.98
C TRP A 163 0.09 1.73 8.94
N LEU A 164 0.74 1.82 7.78
CA LEU A 164 2.03 2.47 7.62
C LEU A 164 1.95 3.99 7.84
N CYS A 165 0.92 4.65 7.28
CA CYS A 165 0.71 6.09 7.48
C CYS A 165 0.52 6.43 8.96
N HIS A 166 -0.31 5.67 9.68
CA HIS A 166 -0.52 5.90 11.12
C HIS A 166 0.72 5.61 11.95
N THR A 167 1.48 4.56 11.62
CA THR A 167 2.70 4.19 12.32
C THR A 167 3.79 5.24 12.13
N LEU A 168 4.01 5.71 10.90
CA LEU A 168 4.97 6.77 10.62
C LEU A 168 4.60 8.07 11.30
N TRP A 169 3.32 8.45 11.26
CA TRP A 169 2.80 9.61 11.96
C TRP A 169 3.07 9.55 13.47
N TYR A 170 2.86 8.38 14.05
CA TYR A 170 3.12 8.17 15.47
C TYR A 170 4.61 8.30 15.84
N TRP A 171 5.51 7.89 14.93
CA TRP A 171 6.97 8.00 15.13
C TRP A 171 7.54 9.37 14.73
N ASP A 172 6.66 10.34 14.47
CA ASP A 172 7.05 11.69 14.07
C ASP A 172 7.76 11.79 12.71
N TYR A 173 7.61 10.74 11.88
CA TYR A 173 8.02 10.77 10.47
C TYR A 173 6.88 11.30 9.61
N ASP A 174 7.26 12.03 8.56
CA ASP A 174 6.30 12.48 7.56
C ASP A 174 5.83 11.32 6.67
N PRO A 175 4.52 10.97 6.69
CA PRO A 175 4.01 9.89 5.87
C PRO A 175 4.17 10.17 4.37
N ASP A 176 4.08 11.43 3.92
CA ASP A 176 4.20 11.79 2.50
C ASP A 176 5.58 11.45 1.95
N LEU A 177 6.63 11.62 2.74
CA LEU A 177 8.00 11.35 2.32
C LEU A 177 8.42 9.89 2.51
N SER A 178 7.89 9.24 3.54
CA SER A 178 8.42 7.94 3.99
C SER A 178 7.51 6.76 3.65
N CYS A 179 6.20 6.97 3.53
CA CYS A 179 5.25 5.87 3.33
C CYS A 179 5.38 5.23 1.93
N LEU A 180 5.41 6.05 0.87
CA LEU A 180 5.35 5.58 -0.51
C LEU A 180 6.46 4.59 -0.88
N PRO A 181 7.76 4.83 -0.57
CA PRO A 181 8.82 3.90 -0.93
C PRO A 181 8.65 2.51 -0.30
N TYR A 182 8.25 2.45 0.97
CA TYR A 182 7.99 1.18 1.65
C TYR A 182 6.73 0.50 1.14
N LEU A 183 5.68 1.27 0.91
CA LEU A 183 4.40 0.77 0.44
C LEU A 183 4.54 0.08 -0.91
N THR A 184 5.14 0.76 -1.89
CA THR A 184 5.32 0.21 -3.24
C THR A 184 6.21 -1.02 -3.23
N SER A 185 7.35 -0.98 -2.55
CA SER A 185 8.27 -2.12 -2.50
C SER A 185 7.67 -3.36 -1.83
N LEU A 186 6.89 -3.19 -0.76
CA LEU A 186 6.20 -4.31 -0.09
C LEU A 186 5.07 -4.87 -0.95
N VAL A 187 4.30 -4.00 -1.59
CA VAL A 187 3.21 -4.42 -2.50
C VAL A 187 3.77 -5.19 -3.69
N ASP A 188 4.93 -4.80 -4.24
CA ASP A 188 5.60 -5.52 -5.32
C ASP A 188 5.95 -6.95 -4.91
N VAL A 189 6.60 -7.11 -3.75
CA VAL A 189 6.98 -8.45 -3.25
C VAL A 189 5.76 -9.32 -2.98
N VAL A 190 4.76 -8.77 -2.28
CA VAL A 190 3.55 -9.52 -1.93
C VAL A 190 2.73 -9.84 -3.17
N GLY A 191 2.56 -8.89 -4.10
CA GLY A 191 1.85 -9.09 -5.36
C GLY A 191 2.46 -10.22 -6.18
N GLN A 192 3.79 -10.25 -6.32
CA GLN A 192 4.49 -11.32 -7.05
C GLN A 192 4.40 -12.67 -6.34
N ALA A 193 4.50 -12.70 -5.02
CA ALA A 193 4.32 -13.92 -4.24
C ALA A 193 2.89 -14.49 -4.38
N LEU A 194 1.87 -13.63 -4.37
CA LEU A 194 0.48 -14.03 -4.61
C LEU A 194 0.26 -14.49 -6.05
N LEU A 195 0.90 -13.84 -7.03
CA LEU A 195 0.84 -14.28 -8.41
C LEU A 195 1.46 -15.66 -8.58
N LEU A 196 2.61 -15.92 -7.96
CA LEU A 196 3.21 -17.25 -7.92
C LEU A 196 2.27 -18.29 -7.30
N GLY A 197 1.59 -17.93 -6.20
CA GLY A 197 0.54 -18.74 -5.60
C GLY A 197 -0.60 -19.03 -6.57
N THR A 198 -1.02 -18.06 -7.38
CA THR A 198 -2.04 -18.23 -8.42
C THR A 198 -1.65 -19.27 -9.45
N PHE A 199 -0.43 -19.18 -9.99
CA PHE A 199 0.07 -20.17 -10.95
C PHE A 199 0.20 -21.57 -10.33
N SER A 200 0.69 -21.66 -9.11
CA SER A 200 0.86 -22.92 -8.40
C SER A 200 -0.47 -23.60 -8.11
N THR A 201 -1.48 -22.87 -7.67
CA THR A 201 -2.82 -23.39 -7.39
C THR A 201 -3.55 -23.77 -8.67
N ALA A 202 -3.47 -22.96 -9.73
CA ALA A 202 -4.07 -23.29 -11.01
C ALA A 202 -3.46 -24.56 -11.62
N ARG A 203 -2.14 -24.73 -11.50
CA ARG A 203 -1.44 -25.96 -11.89
C ARG A 203 -1.93 -27.18 -11.10
N ALA A 204 -2.11 -27.04 -9.81
CA ALA A 204 -2.64 -28.10 -8.96
C ALA A 204 -4.08 -28.49 -9.33
N MET A 205 -4.87 -27.54 -9.84
CA MET A 205 -6.23 -27.79 -10.37
C MET A 205 -6.23 -28.35 -11.81
N GLY A 206 -5.07 -28.59 -12.40
CA GLY A 206 -4.96 -29.18 -13.74
C GLY A 206 -5.17 -28.18 -14.89
N ASP A 207 -5.02 -26.88 -14.65
CA ASP A 207 -5.11 -25.89 -15.71
C ASP A 207 -3.90 -26.02 -16.65
N ARG A 208 -4.15 -26.09 -17.95
CA ARG A 208 -3.12 -26.28 -18.98
C ARG A 208 -2.16 -25.10 -19.09
N PHE A 209 -2.61 -23.90 -18.78
CA PHE A 209 -1.78 -22.70 -18.79
C PHE A 209 -0.67 -22.78 -17.73
N ALA A 210 -0.98 -23.28 -16.56
CA ALA A 210 -0.02 -23.45 -15.48
C ALA A 210 0.87 -24.70 -15.65
N SER A 211 0.60 -25.57 -16.62
CA SER A 211 1.31 -26.84 -16.85
C SER A 211 2.31 -26.79 -18.00
N THR A 212 2.34 -25.72 -18.81
CA THR A 212 3.32 -25.51 -19.88
C THR A 212 4.50 -24.68 -19.42
#